data_049c98e1b356aa38766ace3b1968143c
#
_entry.id   049c98e1b356aa38766ace3b1968143c
#
_cell.length_a   1.000
_cell.length_b   1.000
_cell.length_c   1.000
_cell.angle_alpha   90.00
_cell.angle_beta   90.00
_cell.angle_gamma   90.00
#
_symmetry.space_group_name_H-M   'P 1'
#
loop_
_entity.id
_entity.type
_entity.pdbx_description
1 polymer ?
#
loop_
_entity_poly.entity_id
_entity_poly.type
_entity_poly.pdbx_seq_one_letter_code
_entity_poly.pdbx_strand_id
1 'polypeptide(L)' 'MALKLTVSDMKCEKCATKIRESIQVMEPNAKIGVDLDSKTVTVDSGASDESIKQAIVGAGYQIEGY' A
#
# COMPACT_ATOMS: atom_id res chain seq x y z
N MET A 1 0.14 12.62 7.12
CA MET A 1 -0.66 12.88 5.92
C MET A 1 -0.95 11.58 5.19
N ALA A 2 -2.12 11.47 4.61
CA ALA A 2 -2.50 10.25 3.90
C ALA A 2 -1.88 10.25 2.51
N LEU A 3 -1.30 9.10 2.15
CA LEU A 3 -0.73 8.89 0.82
C LEU A 3 -1.64 7.90 0.08
N LYS A 4 -2.10 8.27 -1.10
CA LYS A 4 -2.96 7.43 -1.90
C LYS A 4 -2.19 6.94 -3.13
N LEU A 5 -2.12 5.62 -3.28
CA LEU A 5 -1.38 4.99 -4.37
C LEU A 5 -2.31 4.07 -5.16
N THR A 6 -2.10 3.99 -6.46
CA THR A 6 -2.83 3.06 -7.32
C THR A 6 -1.96 1.84 -7.57
N VAL A 7 -2.50 0.66 -7.28
CA VAL A 7 -1.80 -0.60 -7.46
C VAL A 7 -2.66 -1.48 -8.36
N SER A 8 -2.43 -1.39 -9.67
CA SER A 8 -3.26 -2.09 -10.64
C SER A 8 -3.14 -3.61 -10.57
N ASP A 9 -2.05 -4.11 -10.01
CA ASP A 9 -1.83 -5.54 -9.84
C ASP A 9 -2.64 -6.14 -8.68
N MET A 10 -3.26 -5.29 -7.87
CA MET A 10 -4.04 -5.73 -6.72
C MET A 10 -5.43 -6.17 -7.20
N LYS A 11 -5.61 -7.48 -7.35
CA LYS A 11 -6.83 -8.03 -7.96
C LYS A 11 -7.75 -8.73 -6.99
N CYS A 12 -7.30 -9.03 -5.77
CA CYS A 12 -8.10 -9.79 -4.81
C CYS A 12 -7.70 -9.43 -3.38
N GLU A 13 -8.49 -9.92 -2.42
CA GLU A 13 -8.24 -9.62 -1.02
C GLU A 13 -6.89 -10.15 -0.54
N LYS A 14 -6.43 -11.26 -1.07
CA LYS A 14 -5.11 -11.79 -0.69
C LYS A 14 -4.00 -10.82 -1.07
N CYS A 15 -4.11 -10.19 -2.24
CA CYS A 15 -3.14 -9.18 -2.65
C CYS A 15 -3.19 -7.98 -1.72
N ALA A 16 -4.40 -7.52 -1.38
CA ALA A 16 -4.58 -6.42 -0.46
C ALA A 16 -3.96 -6.73 0.91
N THR A 17 -4.17 -7.95 1.40
CA THR A 17 -3.61 -8.37 2.68
C THR A 17 -2.09 -8.36 2.67
N LYS A 18 -1.49 -8.84 1.59
CA LYS A 18 -0.03 -8.84 1.47
C LYS A 18 0.54 -7.43 1.49
N ILE A 19 -0.11 -6.52 0.78
CA ILE A 19 0.31 -5.12 0.76
C ILE A 19 0.21 -4.51 2.16
N ARG A 20 -0.92 -4.74 2.83
CA ARG A 20 -1.13 -4.21 4.17
C ARG A 20 -0.09 -4.75 5.14
N GLU A 21 0.16 -6.06 5.11
CA GLU A 21 1.15 -6.67 6.00
C GLU A 21 2.54 -6.12 5.74
N SER A 22 2.90 -5.95 4.48
CA SER A 22 4.21 -5.42 4.11
C SER A 22 4.41 -4.02 4.68
N ILE A 23 3.38 -3.18 4.61
CA ILE A 23 3.46 -1.83 5.16
C ILE A 23 3.46 -1.86 6.68
N GLN A 24 2.63 -2.71 7.29
CA GLN A 24 2.54 -2.80 8.74
C GLN A 24 3.82 -3.31 9.40
N VAL A 25 4.54 -4.20 8.73
CA VAL A 25 5.84 -4.66 9.24
C VAL A 25 6.81 -3.49 9.36
N MET A 26 6.77 -2.59 8.40
CA MET A 26 7.63 -1.42 8.40
C MET A 26 7.11 -0.32 9.34
N GLU A 27 5.80 -0.13 9.36
CA GLU A 27 5.14 0.90 10.17
C GLU A 27 3.95 0.32 10.91
N PRO A 28 4.15 -0.26 12.10
CA PRO A 28 3.05 -0.90 12.83
C PRO A 28 1.90 0.05 13.19
N ASN A 29 2.17 1.34 13.27
CA ASN A 29 1.16 2.33 13.64
C ASN A 29 0.47 2.96 12.43
N ALA A 30 0.81 2.52 11.22
CA ALA A 30 0.21 3.08 10.01
C ALA A 30 -1.26 2.70 9.90
N LYS A 31 -2.07 3.65 9.45
CA LYS A 31 -3.46 3.39 9.11
C LYS A 31 -3.52 3.10 7.62
N ILE A 32 -4.00 1.93 7.26
CA ILE A 32 -3.98 1.48 5.89
C ILE A 32 -5.41 1.19 5.44
N GLY A 33 -5.81 1.83 4.34
CA GLY A 33 -7.07 1.55 3.69
C GLY A 33 -6.81 0.98 2.31
N VAL A 34 -7.57 -0.06 1.94
CA VAL A 34 -7.44 -0.68 0.63
C VAL A 34 -8.79 -0.69 -0.03
N ASP A 35 -8.85 -0.23 -1.28
CA ASP A 35 -10.06 -0.25 -2.09
C ASP A 35 -9.78 -1.09 -3.33
N LEU A 36 -10.38 -2.27 -3.38
CA LEU A 36 -10.18 -3.18 -4.50
C LEU A 36 -10.89 -2.71 -5.77
N ASP A 37 -12.01 -2.01 -5.63
CA ASP A 37 -12.74 -1.52 -6.79
C ASP A 37 -11.93 -0.50 -7.58
N SER A 38 -11.30 0.43 -6.89
CA SER A 38 -10.45 1.44 -7.52
C SER A 38 -8.99 1.03 -7.57
N LYS A 39 -8.65 -0.09 -6.93
CA LYS A 39 -7.27 -0.62 -6.84
C LYS A 39 -6.33 0.40 -6.21
N THR A 40 -6.80 1.05 -5.17
CA THR A 40 -6.00 2.07 -4.48
C THR A 40 -5.68 1.63 -3.07
N VAL A 41 -4.53 2.10 -2.59
CA VAL A 41 -4.08 1.90 -1.22
C VAL A 41 -3.84 3.28 -0.62
N THR A 42 -4.48 3.53 0.52
CA THR A 42 -4.29 4.78 1.26
C THR A 42 -3.53 4.45 2.54
N VAL A 43 -2.44 5.16 2.78
CA VAL A 43 -1.60 4.95 3.95
C VAL A 43 -1.43 6.26 4.69
N ASP A 44 -1.79 6.26 5.97
CA ASP A 44 -1.60 7.41 6.85
C ASP A 44 -0.58 7.03 7.91
N SER A 45 0.65 7.51 7.75
CA SER A 45 1.73 7.22 8.69
C SER A 45 2.77 8.32 8.64
N GLY A 46 3.73 8.25 9.57
CA GLY A 46 4.85 9.17 9.57
C GLY A 46 5.99 8.78 8.64
N ALA A 47 5.88 7.64 7.98
CA ALA A 47 6.91 7.19 7.05
C ALA A 47 6.89 8.03 5.77
N SER A 48 8.05 8.09 5.09
CA SER A 48 8.15 8.81 3.84
C SER A 48 7.40 8.06 2.72
N ASP A 49 7.01 8.80 1.70
CA ASP A 49 6.30 8.22 0.56
C ASP A 49 7.11 7.10 -0.09
N GLU A 50 8.42 7.31 -0.22
CA GLU A 50 9.28 6.30 -0.82
C GLU A 50 9.34 5.02 -0.02
N SER A 51 9.35 5.12 1.31
CA SER A 51 9.35 3.93 2.16
C SER A 51 8.08 3.11 1.94
N ILE A 52 6.94 3.79 1.85
CA ILE A 52 5.66 3.12 1.60
C ILE A 52 5.68 2.46 0.22
N LYS A 53 6.15 3.17 -0.80
CA LYS A 53 6.24 2.62 -2.15
C LYS A 53 7.14 1.40 -2.19
N GLN A 54 8.28 1.45 -1.52
CA GLN A 54 9.19 0.32 -1.49
C GLN A 54 8.59 -0.89 -0.79
N ALA A 55 7.79 -0.67 0.24
CA ALA A 55 7.11 -1.77 0.91
C ALA A 55 6.15 -2.47 -0.05
N ILE A 56 5.43 -1.72 -0.87
CA ILE A 56 4.50 -2.29 -1.84
C ILE A 56 5.25 -3.02 -2.95
N VAL A 57 6.30 -2.39 -3.49
CA VAL A 57 7.12 -3.01 -4.53
C VAL A 57 7.80 -4.27 -4.00
N GLY A 58 8.26 -4.23 -2.74
CA GLY A 58 8.88 -5.38 -2.11
C GLY A 58 7.92 -6.55 -1.93
N ALA A 59 6.62 -6.28 -1.87
CA ALA A 59 5.60 -7.33 -1.82
C ALA A 59 5.30 -7.94 -3.19
N GLY A 60 5.89 -7.39 -4.26
CA GLY A 60 5.74 -7.92 -5.61
C GLY A 60 4.69 -7.21 -6.45
N TYR A 61 4.32 -5.98 -6.07
CA TYR A 61 3.30 -5.22 -6.79
C TYR A 61 3.89 -3.94 -7.37
N GLN A 62 3.27 -3.47 -8.44
CA GLN A 62 3.68 -2.24 -9.10
C GLN A 62 2.73 -1.11 -8.76
N ILE A 63 3.30 0.07 -8.57
CA ILE A 63 2.53 1.27 -8.27
C ILE A 63 2.36 2.07 -9.54
N GLU A 64 1.12 2.50 -9.81
CA GLU A 64 0.83 3.35 -10.95
C GLU A 64 0.30 4.70 -10.46
N GLY A 65 0.68 5.76 -11.14
CA GLY A 65 0.06 7.07 -11.00
C GLY A 65 0.10 7.68 -9.61
N TYR A 66 1.20 8.27 -9.25
CA TYR A 66 1.26 9.07 -8.05
C TYR A 66 1.91 10.41 -8.30
#